data_8c2df2e9ebea07a12ed84b84535eccc6
#
_entry.id   8c2df2e9ebea07a12ed84b84535eccc6
#
_cell.length_a   1.000
_cell.length_b   1.000
_cell.length_c   1.000
_cell.angle_alpha   90.00
_cell.angle_beta   90.00
_cell.angle_gamma   90.00
#
_symmetry.space_group_name_H-M   'P 1'
#
loop_
_entity.id
_entity.type
_entity.pdbx_description
1 polymer ?
#
loop_
_entity_poly.entity_id
_entity_poly.type
_entity_poly.pdbx_seq_one_letter_code
_entity_poly.pdbx_strand_id
1 'polypeptide(L)'
;WGDKRETKVDQGTINVIREKFGYSNEDLKQKHLFGDQQVKLEKKCQINDEIIKQLTGIVGDENIKTDEYTRASHSYGKYYADLLKLRMGEIPTPPDVVISPKTDDDIVKIVELCNKNKIAITPFGGHSSVTRGVETPNGGISLDLTKHLNQVIEVNEVNSTVRVQTGIYGPAFEEYLNNYGSGYSCGHFPQSFEYSTVGGWVAAKGAGQASTGYGKIEHMVLSMKVVTPSGIINTKTYPASAQGWDLHQLFF
;
A
#
# COMPACT_ATOMS: atom_id res chain seq x y z
N TRP A 1 4.66 -6.97 -10.32
CA TRP A 1 5.59 -6.21 -9.48
C TRP A 1 7.00 -6.36 -10.00
N GLY A 2 7.68 -5.27 -10.16
CA GLY A 2 8.98 -5.24 -10.79
C GLY A 2 8.92 -4.90 -12.27
N ASP A 3 10.10 -4.73 -12.86
CA ASP A 3 10.26 -4.45 -14.26
C ASP A 3 9.94 -5.72 -15.09
N LYS A 4 9.26 -5.55 -16.21
CA LYS A 4 8.99 -6.65 -17.17
C LYS A 4 10.21 -7.08 -17.99
N ARG A 5 11.37 -6.42 -17.80
CA ARG A 5 12.60 -6.81 -18.48
C ARG A 5 13.03 -8.21 -18.04
N GLU A 6 13.26 -9.08 -19.00
CA GLU A 6 13.92 -10.36 -18.74
C GLU A 6 15.33 -10.12 -18.21
N THR A 7 15.54 -10.41 -16.92
CA THR A 7 16.87 -10.39 -16.35
C THR A 7 17.56 -11.73 -16.64
N LYS A 8 18.50 -11.74 -17.54
CA LYS A 8 19.34 -12.91 -17.73
C LYS A 8 20.29 -13.03 -16.54
N VAL A 9 20.23 -14.16 -15.86
CA VAL A 9 21.18 -14.46 -14.78
C VAL A 9 22.56 -14.66 -15.39
N ASP A 10 23.55 -13.91 -14.92
CA ASP A 10 24.92 -14.03 -15.42
C ASP A 10 25.57 -15.35 -14.99
N GLN A 11 26.62 -15.75 -15.73
CA GLN A 11 27.30 -17.03 -15.50
C GLN A 11 27.99 -17.09 -14.13
N GLY A 12 28.43 -15.95 -13.59
CA GLY A 12 29.04 -15.88 -12.25
C GLY A 12 28.04 -16.26 -11.17
N THR A 13 26.84 -15.68 -11.22
CA THR A 13 25.73 -16.03 -10.32
C THR A 13 25.36 -17.52 -10.43
N ILE A 14 25.26 -18.06 -11.65
CA ILE A 14 24.99 -19.49 -11.86
C ILE A 14 26.07 -20.36 -11.21
N ASN A 15 27.33 -20.00 -11.36
CA ASN A 15 28.44 -20.76 -10.75
C ASN A 15 28.39 -20.73 -9.23
N VAL A 16 28.07 -19.57 -8.63
CA VAL A 16 27.87 -19.45 -7.17
C VAL A 16 26.72 -20.34 -6.69
N ILE A 17 25.60 -20.33 -7.38
CA ILE A 17 24.44 -21.19 -7.07
C ILE A 17 24.82 -22.66 -7.08
N ARG A 18 25.56 -23.11 -8.07
CA ARG A 18 26.04 -24.49 -8.17
C ARG A 18 27.01 -24.85 -7.03
N GLU A 19 28.00 -24.00 -6.83
CA GLU A 19 29.08 -24.25 -5.85
C GLU A 19 28.58 -24.21 -4.42
N LYS A 20 27.74 -23.21 -4.07
CA LYS A 20 27.30 -22.98 -2.70
C LYS A 20 26.05 -23.75 -2.31
N PHE A 21 25.16 -24.00 -3.26
CA PHE A 21 23.86 -24.63 -2.99
C PHE A 21 23.71 -26.03 -3.62
N GLY A 22 24.72 -26.50 -4.36
CA GLY A 22 24.72 -27.85 -4.95
C GLY A 22 23.72 -28.08 -6.09
N TYR A 23 23.22 -27.01 -6.74
CA TYR A 23 22.27 -27.13 -7.83
C TYR A 23 22.92 -27.71 -9.09
N SER A 24 22.29 -28.73 -9.68
CA SER A 24 22.68 -29.31 -10.96
C SER A 24 22.20 -28.44 -12.14
N ASN A 25 22.67 -28.78 -13.36
CA ASN A 25 22.16 -28.18 -14.57
C ASN A 25 20.67 -28.48 -14.81
N GLU A 26 20.20 -29.61 -14.31
CA GLU A 26 18.80 -30.02 -14.44
C GLU A 26 17.91 -29.20 -13.51
N ASP A 27 18.36 -28.95 -12.28
CA ASP A 27 17.64 -28.08 -11.34
C ASP A 27 17.47 -26.66 -11.91
N LEU A 28 18.52 -26.12 -12.55
CA LEU A 28 18.49 -24.79 -13.16
C LEU A 28 17.62 -24.71 -14.44
N LYS A 29 17.27 -25.84 -15.02
CA LYS A 29 16.38 -25.92 -16.19
C LYS A 29 14.92 -26.12 -15.82
N GLN A 30 14.62 -26.41 -14.56
CA GLN A 30 13.23 -26.56 -14.12
C GLN A 30 12.47 -25.26 -14.36
N LYS A 31 11.44 -25.34 -15.20
CA LYS A 31 10.51 -24.23 -15.40
C LYS A 31 9.57 -24.19 -14.21
N HIS A 32 9.74 -23.18 -13.36
CA HIS A 32 8.74 -22.86 -12.36
C HIS A 32 7.55 -22.18 -13.02
N LEU A 33 6.36 -22.50 -12.56
CA LEU A 33 5.13 -21.84 -13.00
C LEU A 33 5.17 -20.39 -12.48
N PHE A 34 5.03 -19.41 -13.39
CA PHE A 34 5.21 -17.99 -13.09
C PHE A 34 3.91 -17.25 -12.76
N GLY A 35 2.87 -17.95 -12.35
CA GLY A 35 1.63 -17.31 -11.94
C GLY A 35 0.70 -16.90 -13.08
N ASP A 36 0.84 -17.54 -14.25
CA ASP A 36 -0.04 -17.33 -15.41
C ASP A 36 -1.32 -18.20 -15.35
N GLN A 37 -1.46 -18.97 -14.27
CA GLN A 37 -2.64 -19.81 -14.09
C GLN A 37 -3.84 -18.99 -13.63
N GLN A 38 -5.02 -19.50 -13.95
CA GLN A 38 -6.27 -18.97 -13.39
C GLN A 38 -6.24 -19.06 -11.87
N VAL A 39 -6.43 -17.90 -11.21
CA VAL A 39 -6.52 -17.83 -9.75
C VAL A 39 -7.78 -18.55 -9.28
N LYS A 40 -7.62 -19.41 -8.27
CA LYS A 40 -8.72 -20.04 -7.53
C LYS A 40 -8.49 -19.84 -6.04
N LEU A 41 -9.47 -19.29 -5.38
CA LEU A 41 -9.47 -19.09 -3.93
C LEU A 41 -10.38 -20.12 -3.27
N GLU A 42 -9.85 -20.85 -2.29
CA GLU A 42 -10.67 -21.78 -1.49
C GLU A 42 -11.66 -21.01 -0.61
N LYS A 43 -11.22 -19.89 -0.05
CA LYS A 43 -12.04 -19.07 0.84
C LYS A 43 -12.95 -18.14 0.06
N LYS A 44 -14.24 -18.38 0.14
CA LYS A 44 -15.28 -17.50 -0.39
C LYS A 44 -15.43 -16.24 0.46
N CYS A 45 -16.02 -15.20 -0.12
CA CYS A 45 -16.41 -13.98 0.61
C CYS A 45 -17.37 -14.36 1.76
N GLN A 46 -17.10 -13.84 2.95
CA GLN A 46 -17.91 -14.06 4.16
C GLN A 46 -18.84 -12.87 4.47
N ILE A 47 -18.65 -11.75 3.79
CA ILE A 47 -19.52 -10.57 3.95
C ILE A 47 -20.83 -10.86 3.20
N ASN A 48 -21.97 -10.65 3.87
CA ASN A 48 -23.27 -10.91 3.28
C ASN A 48 -23.63 -9.89 2.18
N ASP A 49 -24.52 -10.31 1.28
CA ASP A 49 -24.90 -9.55 0.08
C ASP A 49 -25.51 -8.19 0.42
N GLU A 50 -26.20 -8.05 1.55
CA GLU A 50 -26.80 -6.79 1.95
C GLU A 50 -25.73 -5.75 2.29
N ILE A 51 -24.69 -6.14 3.02
CA ILE A 51 -23.55 -5.26 3.31
C ILE A 51 -22.77 -4.94 2.04
N ILE A 52 -22.55 -5.92 1.16
CA ILE A 52 -21.94 -5.67 -0.14
C ILE A 52 -22.74 -4.63 -0.92
N LYS A 53 -24.07 -4.72 -0.94
CA LYS A 53 -24.94 -3.75 -1.59
C LYS A 53 -24.85 -2.36 -0.96
N GLN A 54 -24.76 -2.27 0.37
CA GLN A 54 -24.57 -0.97 1.05
C GLN A 54 -23.20 -0.37 0.71
N LEU A 55 -22.14 -1.17 0.71
CA LEU A 55 -20.79 -0.74 0.30
C LEU A 55 -20.76 -0.28 -1.15
N THR A 56 -21.43 -1.02 -2.04
CA THR A 56 -21.62 -0.63 -3.44
C THR A 56 -22.35 0.72 -3.57
N GLY A 57 -23.36 0.94 -2.75
CA GLY A 57 -24.08 2.23 -2.70
C GLY A 57 -23.21 3.40 -2.26
N ILE A 58 -22.12 3.16 -1.52
CA ILE A 58 -21.17 4.20 -1.12
C ILE A 58 -20.19 4.53 -2.26
N VAL A 59 -19.57 3.52 -2.88
CA VAL A 59 -18.44 3.74 -3.78
C VAL A 59 -18.78 3.58 -5.27
N GLY A 60 -19.90 2.94 -5.61
CA GLY A 60 -20.29 2.53 -6.96
C GLY A 60 -19.73 1.15 -7.35
N ASP A 61 -20.42 0.45 -8.26
CA ASP A 61 -20.13 -0.92 -8.68
C ASP A 61 -18.70 -1.09 -9.23
N GLU A 62 -18.19 -0.09 -9.92
CA GLU A 62 -16.85 -0.13 -10.51
C GLU A 62 -15.71 -0.09 -9.49
N ASN A 63 -16.00 0.27 -8.22
CA ASN A 63 -15.04 0.45 -7.15
C ASN A 63 -15.11 -0.60 -6.05
N ILE A 64 -15.93 -1.62 -6.25
CA ILE A 64 -16.00 -2.79 -5.38
C ILE A 64 -15.70 -4.05 -6.20
N LYS A 65 -14.83 -4.91 -5.70
CA LYS A 65 -14.38 -6.12 -6.39
C LYS A 65 -14.42 -7.33 -5.46
N THR A 66 -15.09 -8.36 -5.92
CA THR A 66 -15.25 -9.65 -5.20
C THR A 66 -14.65 -10.81 -5.98
N ASP A 67 -14.10 -10.55 -7.17
CA ASP A 67 -13.49 -11.57 -8.00
C ASP A 67 -12.19 -12.12 -7.38
N GLU A 68 -11.90 -13.38 -7.70
CA GLU A 68 -10.79 -14.11 -7.10
C GLU A 68 -9.43 -13.50 -7.41
N TYR A 69 -9.23 -12.99 -8.63
CA TYR A 69 -7.96 -12.38 -9.02
C TYR A 69 -7.67 -11.11 -8.22
N THR A 70 -8.65 -10.21 -8.11
CA THR A 70 -8.48 -8.96 -7.36
C THR A 70 -8.25 -9.26 -5.87
N ARG A 71 -9.02 -10.17 -5.28
CA ARG A 71 -8.84 -10.59 -3.88
C ARG A 71 -7.46 -11.19 -3.64
N ALA A 72 -6.98 -12.05 -4.55
CA ALA A 72 -5.65 -12.65 -4.47
C ALA A 72 -4.54 -11.60 -4.56
N SER A 73 -4.65 -10.64 -5.48
CA SER A 73 -3.65 -9.58 -5.67
C SER A 73 -3.54 -8.64 -4.47
N HIS A 74 -4.57 -8.59 -3.62
CA HIS A 74 -4.61 -7.79 -2.39
C HIS A 74 -4.35 -8.59 -1.10
N SER A 75 -3.90 -9.84 -1.22
CA SER A 75 -3.70 -10.72 -0.06
C SER A 75 -2.33 -10.61 0.58
N TYR A 76 -1.30 -10.31 -0.21
CA TYR A 76 0.09 -10.32 0.24
C TYR A 76 0.84 -9.03 -0.11
N GLY A 77 1.87 -8.74 0.70
CA GLY A 77 2.90 -7.78 0.37
C GLY A 77 4.02 -8.40 -0.48
N LYS A 78 5.26 -7.96 -0.23
CA LYS A 78 6.45 -8.38 -1.00
C LYS A 78 7.47 -9.12 -0.14
N TYR A 79 7.06 -9.68 1.01
CA TYR A 79 7.89 -10.61 1.74
C TYR A 79 8.15 -11.85 0.89
N TYR A 80 9.41 -12.29 0.83
CA TYR A 80 9.83 -13.35 -0.09
C TYR A 80 9.02 -14.64 0.05
N ALA A 81 8.76 -15.07 1.29
CA ALA A 81 7.97 -16.27 1.52
C ALA A 81 6.51 -16.14 1.06
N ASP A 82 5.94 -14.94 1.14
CA ASP A 82 4.58 -14.67 0.68
C ASP A 82 4.52 -14.66 -0.85
N LEU A 83 5.56 -14.17 -1.53
CA LEU A 83 5.69 -14.28 -2.99
C LEU A 83 5.81 -15.74 -3.44
N LEU A 84 6.48 -16.60 -2.69
CA LEU A 84 6.53 -18.04 -2.97
C LEU A 84 5.14 -18.67 -2.80
N LYS A 85 4.44 -18.40 -1.70
CA LYS A 85 3.07 -18.87 -1.48
C LYS A 85 2.14 -18.45 -2.59
N LEU A 86 2.20 -17.16 -2.99
CA LEU A 86 1.39 -16.64 -4.09
C LEU A 86 1.64 -17.42 -5.40
N ARG A 87 2.91 -17.72 -5.71
CA ARG A 87 3.28 -18.54 -6.87
C ARG A 87 2.82 -19.98 -6.78
N MET A 88 2.72 -20.52 -5.58
CA MET A 88 2.20 -21.85 -5.31
C MET A 88 0.66 -21.90 -5.26
N GLY A 89 -0.01 -20.76 -5.38
CA GLY A 89 -1.45 -20.63 -5.26
C GLY A 89 -1.98 -20.73 -3.82
N GLU A 90 -1.10 -20.61 -2.83
CA GLU A 90 -1.43 -20.70 -1.42
C GLU A 90 -1.87 -19.34 -0.88
N ILE A 91 -3.17 -19.08 -0.85
CA ILE A 91 -3.76 -17.81 -0.36
C ILE A 91 -4.84 -18.11 0.68
N PRO A 92 -4.45 -18.49 1.92
CA PRO A 92 -5.40 -18.93 2.94
C PRO A 92 -6.29 -17.81 3.50
N THR A 93 -5.83 -16.57 3.43
CA THR A 93 -6.52 -15.41 4.03
C THR A 93 -6.68 -14.26 3.03
N PRO A 94 -7.38 -14.47 1.90
CA PRO A 94 -7.69 -13.36 1.00
C PRO A 94 -8.69 -12.41 1.67
N PRO A 95 -8.68 -11.10 1.33
CA PRO A 95 -9.78 -10.21 1.73
C PRO A 95 -11.11 -10.72 1.18
N ASP A 96 -12.20 -10.45 1.87
CA ASP A 96 -13.53 -10.78 1.37
C ASP A 96 -13.89 -9.92 0.16
N VAL A 97 -13.52 -8.65 0.20
CA VAL A 97 -13.79 -7.67 -0.85
C VAL A 97 -12.68 -6.63 -0.91
N VAL A 98 -12.43 -6.11 -2.10
CA VAL A 98 -11.54 -4.97 -2.33
C VAL A 98 -12.37 -3.76 -2.68
N ILE A 99 -12.13 -2.63 -2.02
CA ILE A 99 -12.88 -1.39 -2.20
C ILE A 99 -11.91 -0.24 -2.48
N SER A 100 -12.21 0.55 -3.52
CA SER A 100 -11.46 1.74 -3.90
C SER A 100 -12.32 2.99 -3.67
N PRO A 101 -12.22 3.66 -2.52
CA PRO A 101 -12.97 4.87 -2.22
C PRO A 101 -12.51 6.03 -3.12
N LYS A 102 -13.43 6.92 -3.48
CA LYS A 102 -13.14 8.13 -4.29
C LYS A 102 -12.84 9.35 -3.43
N THR A 103 -13.45 9.40 -2.25
CA THR A 103 -13.42 10.57 -1.37
C THR A 103 -13.15 10.18 0.08
N ASP A 104 -12.78 11.17 0.90
CA ASP A 104 -12.68 11.02 2.35
C ASP A 104 -14.03 10.62 2.96
N ASP A 105 -15.14 11.16 2.44
CA ASP A 105 -16.50 10.84 2.90
C ASP A 105 -16.87 9.38 2.63
N ASP A 106 -16.41 8.81 1.52
CA ASP A 106 -16.61 7.38 1.26
C ASP A 106 -15.88 6.54 2.33
N ILE A 107 -14.65 6.93 2.69
CA ILE A 107 -13.90 6.24 3.74
C ILE A 107 -14.64 6.31 5.07
N VAL A 108 -15.17 7.48 5.44
CA VAL A 108 -15.95 7.65 6.68
C VAL A 108 -17.12 6.69 6.71
N LYS A 109 -17.95 6.68 5.64
CA LYS A 109 -19.12 5.80 5.54
C LYS A 109 -18.75 4.31 5.58
N ILE A 110 -17.65 3.93 4.90
CA ILE A 110 -17.13 2.55 4.94
C ILE A 110 -16.71 2.19 6.37
N VAL A 111 -15.95 3.04 7.04
CA VAL A 111 -15.47 2.80 8.40
C VAL A 111 -16.63 2.69 9.39
N GLU A 112 -17.63 3.57 9.30
CA GLU A 112 -18.85 3.53 10.13
C GLU A 112 -19.63 2.23 9.91
N LEU A 113 -19.87 1.85 8.66
CA LEU A 113 -20.57 0.62 8.30
C LEU A 113 -19.84 -0.61 8.82
N CYS A 114 -18.54 -0.66 8.61
CA CYS A 114 -17.70 -1.78 9.05
C CYS A 114 -17.59 -1.86 10.58
N ASN A 115 -17.46 -0.73 11.26
CA ASN A 115 -17.44 -0.69 12.72
C ASN A 115 -18.75 -1.21 13.33
N LYS A 116 -19.90 -0.80 12.75
CA LYS A 116 -21.23 -1.28 13.17
C LYS A 116 -21.38 -2.78 12.98
N ASN A 117 -20.85 -3.33 11.90
CA ASN A 117 -20.99 -4.74 11.54
C ASN A 117 -19.80 -5.60 11.96
N LYS A 118 -18.81 -5.04 12.66
CA LYS A 118 -17.59 -5.73 13.12
C LYS A 118 -16.79 -6.37 11.98
N ILE A 119 -16.72 -5.68 10.84
CA ILE A 119 -15.95 -6.09 9.67
C ILE A 119 -14.56 -5.43 9.76
N ALA A 120 -13.52 -6.25 9.60
CA ALA A 120 -12.14 -5.76 9.57
C ALA A 120 -11.87 -4.93 8.30
N ILE A 121 -11.08 -3.87 8.44
CA ILE A 121 -10.58 -3.07 7.32
C ILE A 121 -9.06 -3.08 7.36
N THR A 122 -8.44 -3.42 6.24
CA THR A 122 -7.00 -3.34 6.05
C THR A 122 -6.71 -2.30 4.97
N PRO A 123 -6.09 -1.15 5.29
CA PRO A 123 -5.67 -0.18 4.29
C PRO A 123 -4.63 -0.78 3.33
N PHE A 124 -4.77 -0.47 2.05
CA PHE A 124 -3.91 -0.98 1.00
C PHE A 124 -3.37 0.18 0.15
N GLY A 125 -2.05 0.22 0.02
CA GLY A 125 -1.33 1.17 -0.82
C GLY A 125 -0.57 0.44 -1.93
N GLY A 126 0.74 0.69 -2.04
CA GLY A 126 1.61 0.03 -3.04
C GLY A 126 1.89 -1.45 -2.79
N HIS A 127 1.33 -2.05 -1.78
CA HIS A 127 1.54 -3.43 -1.29
C HIS A 127 3.01 -3.90 -1.25
N SER A 128 3.90 -2.97 -0.99
CA SER A 128 5.34 -3.23 -0.87
C SER A 128 5.77 -3.73 0.51
N SER A 129 4.83 -3.89 1.45
CA SER A 129 5.09 -4.37 2.81
C SER A 129 5.82 -5.71 2.81
N VAL A 130 6.87 -5.81 3.62
CA VAL A 130 7.60 -7.06 3.90
C VAL A 130 7.34 -7.57 5.32
N THR A 131 6.47 -6.88 6.08
CA THR A 131 6.08 -7.20 7.45
C THR A 131 4.62 -7.64 7.55
N ARG A 132 4.00 -7.98 6.42
CA ARG A 132 2.63 -8.49 6.32
C ARG A 132 1.53 -7.51 6.73
N GLY A 133 1.79 -6.21 6.74
CA GLY A 133 0.81 -5.20 7.13
C GLY A 133 -0.41 -5.08 6.21
N VAL A 134 -0.41 -5.74 5.04
CA VAL A 134 -1.53 -5.73 4.09
C VAL A 134 -2.39 -7.00 4.15
N GLU A 135 -1.99 -7.99 4.95
CA GLU A 135 -2.75 -9.24 5.08
C GLU A 135 -4.07 -9.03 5.81
N THR A 136 -5.04 -9.84 5.46
CA THR A 136 -6.38 -9.85 6.05
C THR A 136 -6.65 -11.15 6.80
N PRO A 137 -5.99 -11.41 7.95
CA PRO A 137 -6.06 -12.70 8.64
C PRO A 137 -7.49 -13.08 9.04
N ASN A 138 -8.34 -12.10 9.27
CA ASN A 138 -9.75 -12.28 9.65
C ASN A 138 -10.71 -12.06 8.46
N GLY A 139 -10.21 -12.00 7.21
CA GLY A 139 -11.00 -11.56 6.08
C GLY A 139 -11.31 -10.06 6.14
N GLY A 140 -12.50 -9.67 5.71
CA GLY A 140 -12.93 -8.28 5.71
C GLY A 140 -12.53 -7.53 4.44
N ILE A 141 -12.33 -6.24 4.54
CA ILE A 141 -12.12 -5.32 3.42
C ILE A 141 -10.64 -4.99 3.26
N SER A 142 -10.12 -5.15 2.04
CA SER A 142 -8.91 -4.46 1.61
C SER A 142 -9.31 -3.12 1.00
N LEU A 143 -8.90 -2.03 1.64
CA LEU A 143 -9.25 -0.66 1.26
C LEU A 143 -8.14 -0.07 0.39
N ASP A 144 -8.29 -0.17 -0.92
CA ASP A 144 -7.31 0.30 -1.90
C ASP A 144 -7.41 1.82 -2.10
N LEU A 145 -6.42 2.55 -1.63
CA LEU A 145 -6.34 3.99 -1.70
C LEU A 145 -5.64 4.49 -2.98
N THR A 146 -5.06 3.60 -3.78
CA THR A 146 -4.22 3.98 -4.93
C THR A 146 -4.99 4.43 -6.14
N LYS A 147 -6.22 3.93 -6.31
CA LYS A 147 -7.00 4.13 -7.54
C LYS A 147 -7.49 5.58 -7.70
N HIS A 148 -7.94 6.21 -6.63
CA HIS A 148 -8.59 7.53 -6.68
C HIS A 148 -7.98 8.56 -5.74
N LEU A 149 -7.35 8.15 -4.64
CA LEU A 149 -6.79 9.04 -3.64
C LEU A 149 -5.27 9.21 -3.83
N ASN A 150 -4.88 9.67 -5.01
CA ASN A 150 -3.50 9.69 -5.49
C ASN A 150 -3.07 11.05 -6.07
N GLN A 151 -3.67 12.14 -5.59
CA GLN A 151 -3.39 13.48 -6.10
C GLN A 151 -2.56 14.32 -5.13
N VAL A 152 -1.77 15.23 -5.67
CA VAL A 152 -1.27 16.40 -4.95
C VAL A 152 -2.39 17.43 -4.90
N ILE A 153 -2.76 17.85 -3.71
CA ILE A 153 -3.90 18.76 -3.48
C ILE A 153 -3.44 20.22 -3.49
N GLU A 154 -2.32 20.52 -2.85
CA GLU A 154 -1.83 21.88 -2.68
C GLU A 154 -0.32 21.87 -2.46
N VAL A 155 0.37 22.82 -3.08
CA VAL A 155 1.76 23.17 -2.75
C VAL A 155 1.80 24.58 -2.22
N ASN A 156 2.34 24.77 -1.03
CA ASN A 156 2.54 26.07 -0.41
C ASN A 156 4.04 26.41 -0.45
N GLU A 157 4.43 27.24 -1.40
CA GLU A 157 5.83 27.64 -1.62
C GLU A 157 6.40 28.48 -0.48
N VAL A 158 5.57 29.30 0.17
CA VAL A 158 6.00 30.15 1.28
C VAL A 158 6.46 29.31 2.47
N ASN A 159 5.72 28.25 2.75
CA ASN A 159 6.00 27.34 3.87
C ASN A 159 6.81 26.10 3.46
N SER A 160 7.08 25.93 2.16
CA SER A 160 7.72 24.73 1.61
C SER A 160 6.99 23.46 2.04
N THR A 161 5.65 23.45 1.94
CA THR A 161 4.81 22.32 2.32
C THR A 161 3.93 21.86 1.17
N VAL A 162 3.61 20.57 1.18
CA VAL A 162 2.69 19.97 0.21
C VAL A 162 1.61 19.17 0.92
N ARG A 163 0.35 19.34 0.50
CA ARG A 163 -0.77 18.49 0.88
C ARG A 163 -0.99 17.44 -0.20
N VAL A 164 -0.96 16.19 0.18
CA VAL A 164 -1.02 15.07 -0.76
C VAL A 164 -1.95 13.98 -0.25
N GLN A 165 -2.60 13.28 -1.16
CA GLN A 165 -3.40 12.09 -0.84
C GLN A 165 -2.51 10.87 -0.65
N THR A 166 -2.94 9.95 0.20
CA THR A 166 -2.12 8.85 0.72
C THR A 166 -1.79 7.77 -0.31
N GLY A 167 -2.60 7.63 -1.37
CA GLY A 167 -2.44 6.61 -2.41
C GLY A 167 -1.49 6.98 -3.54
N ILE A 168 -0.89 8.17 -3.54
CA ILE A 168 0.07 8.56 -4.57
C ILE A 168 1.38 7.77 -4.43
N TYR A 169 1.89 7.28 -5.56
CA TYR A 169 3.18 6.58 -5.61
C TYR A 169 4.36 7.55 -5.62
N GLY A 170 5.50 7.11 -5.09
CA GLY A 170 6.72 7.90 -5.00
C GLY A 170 7.13 8.58 -6.31
N PRO A 171 7.28 7.86 -7.43
CA PRO A 171 7.66 8.46 -8.71
C PRO A 171 6.69 9.56 -9.18
N ALA A 172 5.39 9.33 -9.09
CA ALA A 172 4.39 10.32 -9.51
C ALA A 172 4.41 11.56 -8.60
N PHE A 173 4.66 11.37 -7.31
CA PHE A 173 4.79 12.46 -6.34
C PHE A 173 6.03 13.31 -6.61
N GLU A 174 7.20 12.69 -6.78
CA GLU A 174 8.44 13.41 -7.11
C GLU A 174 8.38 14.07 -8.49
N GLU A 175 7.83 13.42 -9.50
CA GLU A 175 7.64 14.01 -10.83
C GLU A 175 6.79 15.28 -10.76
N TYR A 176 5.69 15.24 -9.99
CA TYR A 176 4.86 16.43 -9.77
C TYR A 176 5.65 17.56 -9.12
N LEU A 177 6.38 17.27 -8.03
CA LEU A 177 7.15 18.26 -7.30
C LEU A 177 8.30 18.83 -8.12
N ASN A 178 9.03 18.00 -8.85
CA ASN A 178 10.15 18.43 -9.70
C ASN A 178 9.70 19.37 -10.83
N ASN A 179 8.47 19.21 -11.31
CA ASN A 179 7.90 20.04 -12.38
C ASN A 179 7.11 21.25 -11.84
N TYR A 180 6.94 21.40 -10.53
CA TYR A 180 6.19 22.49 -9.93
C TYR A 180 7.10 23.70 -9.64
N GLY A 181 6.72 24.91 -10.12
CA GLY A 181 7.45 26.15 -9.86
C GLY A 181 8.92 26.09 -10.28
N SER A 182 9.82 26.31 -9.33
CA SER A 182 11.27 26.21 -9.54
C SER A 182 11.84 24.79 -9.39
N GLY A 183 10.97 23.83 -9.12
CA GLY A 183 11.32 22.44 -8.83
C GLY A 183 11.55 22.19 -7.35
N TYR A 184 10.84 21.19 -6.83
CA TYR A 184 10.91 20.73 -5.43
C TYR A 184 11.14 19.24 -5.37
N SER A 185 11.54 18.74 -4.21
CA SER A 185 11.64 17.32 -3.90
C SER A 185 11.14 17.08 -2.48
N CYS A 186 10.48 15.96 -2.24
CA CYS A 186 10.11 15.53 -0.90
C CYS A 186 11.32 15.13 -0.07
N GLY A 187 12.37 14.61 -0.70
CA GLY A 187 13.58 14.14 -0.01
C GLY A 187 13.41 12.78 0.68
N HIS A 188 12.31 12.10 0.50
CA HIS A 188 12.06 10.77 1.06
C HIS A 188 12.15 9.68 -0.02
N PHE A 189 13.22 8.90 0.00
CA PHE A 189 13.53 7.86 -0.99
C PHE A 189 13.71 6.50 -0.31
N PRO A 190 12.62 5.82 0.10
CA PRO A 190 12.70 4.48 0.67
C PRO A 190 13.12 3.47 -0.39
N GLN A 191 13.62 2.29 0.02
CA GLN A 191 14.04 1.25 -0.91
C GLN A 191 12.94 0.81 -1.87
N SER A 192 11.68 0.85 -1.43
CA SER A 192 10.50 0.54 -2.24
C SER A 192 9.89 1.76 -2.94
N PHE A 193 10.63 2.84 -3.14
CA PHE A 193 10.16 4.12 -3.66
C PHE A 193 9.24 3.99 -4.88
N GLU A 194 9.65 3.19 -5.87
CA GLU A 194 8.91 3.00 -7.12
C GLU A 194 7.56 2.30 -6.94
N TYR A 195 7.39 1.54 -5.85
CA TYR A 195 6.26 0.65 -5.61
C TYR A 195 5.52 0.91 -4.32
N SER A 196 5.84 1.99 -3.63
CA SER A 196 5.20 2.38 -2.37
C SER A 196 4.53 3.73 -2.47
N THR A 197 3.55 3.94 -1.61
CA THR A 197 2.75 5.16 -1.58
C THR A 197 3.13 6.03 -0.39
N VAL A 198 2.83 7.33 -0.46
CA VAL A 198 3.08 8.27 0.64
C VAL A 198 2.40 7.81 1.93
N GLY A 199 1.14 7.35 1.86
CA GLY A 199 0.45 6.81 3.04
C GLY A 199 1.11 5.56 3.61
N GLY A 200 1.65 4.70 2.73
CA GLY A 200 2.43 3.52 3.15
C GLY A 200 3.74 3.91 3.85
N TRP A 201 4.42 4.95 3.39
CA TRP A 201 5.63 5.46 4.06
C TRP A 201 5.32 5.91 5.48
N VAL A 202 4.25 6.69 5.65
CA VAL A 202 3.80 7.21 6.94
C VAL A 202 3.41 6.05 7.87
N ALA A 203 2.58 5.13 7.41
CA ALA A 203 2.13 3.99 8.20
C ALA A 203 3.26 3.06 8.67
N ALA A 204 4.34 2.96 7.88
CA ALA A 204 5.50 2.13 8.20
C ALA A 204 6.62 2.87 8.97
N LYS A 205 6.48 4.17 9.24
CA LYS A 205 7.56 5.03 9.74
C LYS A 205 8.85 4.89 8.92
N GLY A 206 8.71 4.93 7.60
CA GLY A 206 9.78 4.59 6.67
C GLY A 206 10.99 5.51 6.81
N ALA A 207 12.18 4.91 6.74
CA ALA A 207 13.42 5.63 6.47
C ALA A 207 13.76 5.47 4.99
N GLY A 208 14.44 6.46 4.42
CA GLY A 208 14.90 6.47 3.04
C GLY A 208 16.40 6.67 2.94
N GLN A 209 16.95 6.56 1.75
CA GLN A 209 18.39 6.72 1.50
C GLN A 209 18.92 8.12 1.89
N ALA A 210 18.08 9.14 1.78
CA ALA A 210 18.42 10.53 2.14
C ALA A 210 18.07 10.90 3.60
N SER A 211 17.61 9.95 4.43
CA SER A 211 17.14 10.22 5.80
C SER A 211 18.22 10.78 6.73
N THR A 212 19.49 10.56 6.45
CA THR A 212 20.59 11.16 7.21
C THR A 212 20.59 12.69 7.08
N GLY A 213 20.20 13.21 5.91
CA GLY A 213 20.11 14.65 5.68
C GLY A 213 18.74 15.24 6.00
N TYR A 214 17.66 14.58 5.55
CA TYR A 214 16.30 15.13 5.60
C TYR A 214 15.45 14.58 6.74
N GLY A 215 15.90 13.58 7.47
CA GLY A 215 15.12 12.88 8.47
C GLY A 215 14.30 11.72 7.87
N LYS A 216 13.59 11.03 8.73
CA LYS A 216 12.62 9.99 8.35
C LYS A 216 11.25 10.62 8.07
N ILE A 217 10.33 9.83 7.48
CA ILE A 217 9.02 10.34 7.08
C ILE A 217 8.25 10.98 8.24
N GLU A 218 8.32 10.44 9.46
CA GLU A 218 7.64 10.99 10.63
C GLU A 218 8.14 12.40 11.01
N HIS A 219 9.34 12.78 10.59
CA HIS A 219 9.86 14.14 10.79
C HIS A 219 9.42 15.11 9.70
N MET A 220 8.99 14.61 8.56
CA MET A 220 8.55 15.41 7.41
C MET A 220 7.04 15.70 7.47
N VAL A 221 6.25 14.84 8.12
CA VAL A 221 4.80 15.03 8.25
C VAL A 221 4.51 16.10 9.28
N LEU A 222 3.84 17.17 8.86
CA LEU A 222 3.44 18.27 9.74
C LEU A 222 2.02 18.10 10.29
N SER A 223 1.13 17.49 9.50
CA SER A 223 -0.24 17.21 9.89
C SER A 223 -0.84 16.10 9.03
N MET A 224 -1.92 15.51 9.51
CA MET A 224 -2.66 14.51 8.76
C MET A 224 -4.15 14.56 9.05
N LYS A 225 -4.95 14.10 8.10
CA LYS A 225 -6.35 13.76 8.27
C LYS A 225 -6.45 12.25 8.46
N VAL A 226 -7.01 11.81 9.57
CA VAL A 226 -7.17 10.41 9.92
C VAL A 226 -8.64 10.08 10.08
N VAL A 227 -9.12 9.09 9.36
CA VAL A 227 -10.47 8.55 9.53
C VAL A 227 -10.42 7.43 10.57
N THR A 228 -11.24 7.57 11.61
CA THR A 228 -11.36 6.59 12.70
C THR A 228 -12.81 6.16 12.87
N PRO A 229 -13.10 5.08 13.61
CA PRO A 229 -14.48 4.69 13.94
C PRO A 229 -15.27 5.78 14.68
N SER A 230 -14.59 6.73 15.30
CA SER A 230 -15.21 7.87 16.02
C SER A 230 -15.32 9.13 15.17
N GLY A 231 -14.95 9.08 13.88
CA GLY A 231 -15.01 10.20 12.95
C GLY A 231 -13.64 10.65 12.45
N ILE A 232 -13.60 11.82 11.84
CA ILE A 232 -12.38 12.40 11.25
C ILE A 232 -11.61 13.16 12.33
N ILE A 233 -10.32 12.88 12.43
CA ILE A 233 -9.36 13.65 13.21
C ILE A 233 -8.49 14.42 12.23
N ASN A 234 -8.51 15.74 12.32
CA ASN A 234 -7.58 16.62 11.61
C ASN A 234 -6.54 17.09 12.63
N THR A 235 -5.31 16.65 12.49
CA THR A 235 -4.21 17.20 13.26
C THR A 235 -3.87 18.57 12.69
N LYS A 236 -3.60 19.53 13.57
CA LYS A 236 -3.23 20.87 13.12
C LYS A 236 -1.74 20.94 12.80
N THR A 237 -1.38 21.84 11.89
CA THR A 237 0.02 22.10 11.56
C THR A 237 0.61 23.11 12.56
N TYR A 238 1.35 22.61 13.53
CA TYR A 238 2.05 23.45 14.53
C TYR A 238 3.53 23.02 14.62
N PRO A 239 4.33 23.27 13.58
CA PRO A 239 5.74 22.87 13.61
C PRO A 239 6.47 23.60 14.74
N ALA A 240 7.14 22.83 15.59
CA ALA A 240 7.99 23.32 16.68
C ALA A 240 7.33 24.38 17.59
N SER A 241 6.06 24.22 17.92
CA SER A 241 5.32 25.16 18.76
C SER A 241 5.04 24.63 20.16
N ALA A 242 4.88 25.52 21.13
CA ALA A 242 4.52 25.20 22.52
C ALA A 242 2.99 25.11 22.73
N GLN A 243 2.21 24.78 21.70
CA GLN A 243 0.75 24.81 21.72
C GLN A 243 0.08 23.51 22.23
N GLY A 244 0.80 22.69 22.95
CA GLY A 244 0.31 21.43 23.50
C GLY A 244 0.84 20.21 22.75
N TRP A 245 0.09 19.13 22.77
CA TRP A 245 0.51 17.84 22.23
C TRP A 245 0.51 17.84 20.71
N ASP A 246 1.53 17.23 20.16
CA ASP A 246 1.64 16.99 18.73
C ASP A 246 0.81 15.76 18.37
N LEU A 247 -0.47 16.00 17.99
CA LEU A 247 -1.45 14.93 17.79
C LEU A 247 -1.11 13.98 16.64
N HIS A 248 -0.35 14.42 15.62
CA HIS A 248 -0.03 13.52 14.54
C HIS A 248 0.91 12.39 14.97
N GLN A 249 1.69 12.58 16.03
CA GLN A 249 2.56 11.55 16.62
C GLN A 249 1.80 10.35 17.20
N LEU A 250 0.49 10.50 17.45
CA LEU A 250 -0.35 9.39 17.92
C LEU A 250 -0.66 8.36 16.84
N PHE A 251 -0.45 8.71 15.57
CA PHE A 251 -0.81 7.90 14.40
C PHE A 251 0.40 7.30 13.68
N PHE A 252 1.56 7.44 14.24
CA PHE A 252 2.80 6.81 13.77
C PHE A 252 3.09 5.48 14.47
#